data_dad52553e84b8ee07c8bce94bb291754
#
_entry.id   dad52553e84b8ee07c8bce94bb291754
#
_cell.length_a   1.000
_cell.length_b   1.000
_cell.length_c   1.000
_cell.angle_alpha   90.00
_cell.angle_beta   90.00
_cell.angle_gamma   90.00
#
_symmetry.space_group_name_H-M   'P 1'
#
loop_
_entity.id
_entity.type
_entity.pdbx_description
1 polymer ?
#
loop_
_entity_poly.entity_id
_entity_poly.type
_entity_poly.pdbx_seq_one_letter_code
_entity_poly.pdbx_strand_id
1 'polypeptide(L)'
;DFYAEALPTLPVRRVFYTGRRCFPFRYYPQKSDMVQLPGWHPLFDEDVTLAEWLRELGYCTGLISDVYHQFKPGKNFHRGFHSWQWIRGQEQDALVPTPDPDVDLSGYAEDRYEENDPRRRMAAQYLNNRAWWSEEADHYGAQVLGAASDWLEQYGHKRPWMLWVESFDPHEPWDAPKELADAYLPGYEGPEVIFAQPFATRHTPEEVARIKAHYAGECTLIDRWMGRLLGTLRQQNLLDDTIVVFTSDHGCMMGEQGEIHKGADRVRIQVSRCPLIIRHPDPQYAGRVVDGFVQHQDLMPTLLKLAGEAVPERCNGEDFWPLVTGERTGGLRDYAVSAFGWYACVRNARWAYHTPWIKLENPRPAELYDREADPDELVNVIGEHPEVARELDEVLRAYIGDFEVGGTVGTGETPAAIPGLKW
;
A
#
# COMPACT_ATOMS: atom_id res chain seq x y z
N ASP A 1 4.33 13.80 8.26
CA ASP A 1 3.37 13.51 7.18
C ASP A 1 4.03 12.66 6.08
N PHE A 2 3.67 11.37 6.02
CA PHE A 2 4.20 10.43 5.04
C PHE A 2 3.10 9.98 4.08
N TYR A 3 3.31 10.15 2.77
CA TYR A 3 2.29 9.92 1.76
C TYR A 3 2.75 9.01 0.64
N ALA A 4 1.82 8.17 0.15
CA ALA A 4 1.99 7.44 -1.09
C ALA A 4 2.08 8.40 -2.29
N GLU A 5 3.05 8.22 -3.18
CA GLU A 5 3.18 9.00 -4.41
C GLU A 5 2.26 8.44 -5.50
N ALA A 6 2.24 7.12 -5.66
CA ALA A 6 1.44 6.43 -6.66
C ALA A 6 0.76 5.21 -6.04
N LEU A 7 -0.48 4.98 -6.38
CA LEU A 7 -1.35 3.94 -5.81
C LEU A 7 -1.87 3.02 -6.93
N PRO A 8 -2.26 1.80 -6.60
CA PRO A 8 -2.07 1.08 -5.35
C PRO A 8 -0.81 0.19 -5.40
N THR A 9 -0.76 -0.84 -4.67
CA THR A 9 0.11 -2.03 -4.59
C THR A 9 1.41 -2.01 -5.43
N LEU A 10 1.37 -2.25 -6.77
CA LEU A 10 2.56 -2.34 -7.61
C LEU A 10 3.19 -0.97 -7.92
N PRO A 11 2.44 0.08 -8.27
CA PRO A 11 2.99 1.43 -8.38
C PRO A 11 3.76 1.85 -7.12
N VAL A 12 3.18 1.66 -5.93
CA VAL A 12 3.84 1.98 -4.65
C VAL A 12 5.15 1.21 -4.50
N ARG A 13 5.14 -0.10 -4.77
CA ARG A 13 6.34 -0.93 -4.60
C ARG A 13 7.45 -0.53 -5.54
N ARG A 14 7.12 -0.15 -6.78
CA ARG A 14 8.12 0.40 -7.67
C ARG A 14 8.75 1.68 -7.09
N VAL A 15 7.92 2.57 -6.53
CA VAL A 15 8.39 3.80 -5.87
C VAL A 15 9.32 3.48 -4.71
N PHE A 16 8.93 2.56 -3.81
CA PHE A 16 9.77 2.13 -2.69
C PHE A 16 11.10 1.52 -3.13
N TYR A 17 11.05 0.62 -4.11
CA TYR A 17 12.22 -0.15 -4.51
C TYR A 17 13.24 0.67 -5.28
N THR A 18 12.80 1.70 -6.01
CA THR A 18 13.65 2.43 -6.94
C THR A 18 13.94 3.87 -6.54
N GLY A 19 13.22 4.42 -5.55
CA GLY A 19 13.26 5.85 -5.23
C GLY A 19 12.76 6.74 -6.37
N ARG A 20 12.08 6.16 -7.38
CA ARG A 20 11.60 6.86 -8.57
C ARG A 20 10.10 7.08 -8.49
N ARG A 21 9.65 8.24 -8.97
CA ARG A 21 8.22 8.49 -9.13
C ARG A 21 7.61 7.53 -10.15
N CYS A 22 6.41 7.07 -9.89
CA CYS A 22 5.61 6.29 -10.82
C CYS A 22 4.56 7.15 -11.53
N PHE A 23 4.11 8.23 -10.89
CA PHE A 23 3.22 9.21 -11.48
C PHE A 23 4.00 10.36 -12.17
N PRO A 24 3.59 10.83 -13.38
CA PRO A 24 2.42 10.42 -14.16
C PRO A 24 2.57 9.01 -14.73
N PHE A 25 1.47 8.27 -14.71
CA PHE A 25 1.46 6.88 -15.14
C PHE A 25 1.67 6.77 -16.65
N ARG A 26 2.74 6.08 -17.06
CA ARG A 26 3.14 5.91 -18.47
C ARG A 26 2.82 4.52 -19.02
N TYR A 27 2.29 3.63 -18.18
CA TYR A 27 2.00 2.26 -18.55
C TYR A 27 0.55 1.90 -18.25
N TYR A 28 -0.04 1.16 -19.19
CA TYR A 28 -1.35 0.55 -19.07
C TYR A 28 -1.21 -0.96 -19.06
N PRO A 29 -1.88 -1.65 -18.14
CA PRO A 29 -1.84 -3.09 -18.09
C PRO A 29 -2.41 -3.71 -19.37
N GLN A 30 -1.87 -4.86 -19.73
CA GLN A 30 -2.41 -5.67 -20.81
C GLN A 30 -3.75 -6.30 -20.38
N LYS A 31 -4.60 -6.68 -21.32
CA LYS A 31 -5.88 -7.37 -21.00
C LYS A 31 -5.70 -8.67 -20.20
N SER A 32 -4.52 -9.28 -20.28
CA SER A 32 -4.14 -10.47 -19.51
C SER A 32 -3.81 -10.17 -18.04
N ASP A 33 -3.60 -8.91 -17.67
CA ASP A 33 -3.36 -8.55 -16.28
C ASP A 33 -4.67 -8.63 -15.48
N MET A 34 -4.58 -9.15 -14.26
CA MET A 34 -5.75 -9.28 -13.38
C MET A 34 -6.29 -7.91 -12.96
N VAL A 35 -5.41 -6.95 -12.77
CA VAL A 35 -5.75 -5.59 -12.34
C VAL A 35 -5.50 -4.63 -13.50
N GLN A 36 -6.54 -3.91 -13.90
CA GLN A 36 -6.55 -3.00 -15.04
C GLN A 36 -6.43 -1.53 -14.56
N LEU A 37 -5.28 -1.20 -13.93
CA LEU A 37 -5.02 0.15 -13.42
C LEU A 37 -3.76 0.76 -14.04
N PRO A 38 -3.74 2.10 -14.25
CA PRO A 38 -2.52 2.79 -14.66
C PRO A 38 -1.37 2.55 -13.67
N GLY A 39 -0.16 2.37 -14.22
CA GLY A 39 1.02 2.10 -13.41
C GLY A 39 1.15 0.65 -12.91
N TRP A 40 0.20 -0.22 -13.19
CA TRP A 40 0.23 -1.64 -12.82
C TRP A 40 1.12 -2.46 -13.76
N HIS A 41 2.43 -2.28 -13.66
CA HIS A 41 3.42 -2.86 -14.55
C HIS A 41 4.50 -3.64 -13.78
N PRO A 42 5.26 -4.53 -14.47
CA PRO A 42 6.45 -5.14 -13.88
C PRO A 42 7.53 -4.09 -13.62
N LEU A 43 8.54 -4.44 -12.84
CA LEU A 43 9.78 -3.67 -12.81
C LEU A 43 10.39 -3.64 -14.22
N PHE A 44 10.73 -2.44 -14.70
CA PHE A 44 11.39 -2.28 -15.99
C PHE A 44 12.85 -2.74 -15.92
N ASP A 45 13.43 -3.08 -17.06
CA ASP A 45 14.83 -3.53 -17.15
C ASP A 45 15.80 -2.44 -16.69
N GLU A 46 15.48 -1.17 -16.93
CA GLU A 46 16.26 -0.03 -16.49
C GLU A 46 16.06 0.37 -15.02
N ASP A 47 15.08 -0.19 -14.33
CA ASP A 47 14.93 0.05 -12.90
C ASP A 47 16.04 -0.70 -12.14
N VAL A 48 16.66 -0.01 -11.20
CA VAL A 48 17.60 -0.61 -10.25
C VAL A 48 16.99 -0.48 -8.86
N THR A 49 16.78 -1.62 -8.21
CA THR A 49 16.10 -1.69 -6.92
C THR A 49 17.06 -1.47 -5.75
N LEU A 50 16.52 -1.07 -4.59
CA LEU A 50 17.28 -1.02 -3.33
C LEU A 50 17.98 -2.37 -3.03
N ALA A 51 17.29 -3.49 -3.29
CA ALA A 51 17.88 -4.82 -3.08
C ALA A 51 19.07 -5.07 -4.00
N GLU A 52 19.01 -4.64 -5.27
CA GLU A 52 20.14 -4.73 -6.21
C GLU A 52 21.31 -3.86 -5.74
N TRP A 53 21.07 -2.61 -5.34
CA TRP A 53 22.10 -1.72 -4.79
C TRP A 53 22.76 -2.33 -3.56
N LEU A 54 21.99 -2.75 -2.57
CA LEU A 54 22.55 -3.32 -1.34
C LEU A 54 23.28 -4.64 -1.58
N ARG A 55 22.82 -5.43 -2.54
CA ARG A 55 23.53 -6.66 -2.94
C ARG A 55 24.91 -6.37 -3.51
N GLU A 56 25.05 -5.36 -4.38
CA GLU A 56 26.36 -4.95 -4.92
C GLU A 56 27.30 -4.45 -3.80
N LEU A 57 26.75 -3.93 -2.70
CA LEU A 57 27.48 -3.55 -1.50
C LEU A 57 27.78 -4.72 -0.56
N GLY A 58 27.46 -5.94 -0.96
CA GLY A 58 27.75 -7.16 -0.19
C GLY A 58 26.70 -7.52 0.86
N TYR A 59 25.52 -6.89 0.85
CA TYR A 59 24.43 -7.28 1.74
C TYR A 59 23.82 -8.63 1.33
N CYS A 60 23.53 -9.47 2.31
CA CYS A 60 22.66 -10.62 2.13
C CYS A 60 21.21 -10.13 2.10
N THR A 61 20.50 -10.28 0.98
CA THR A 61 19.17 -9.71 0.79
C THR A 61 18.08 -10.79 0.78
N GLY A 62 17.01 -10.59 1.55
CA GLY A 62 15.85 -11.48 1.64
C GLY A 62 14.53 -10.74 1.42
N LEU A 63 13.57 -11.42 0.78
CA LEU A 63 12.18 -10.99 0.61
C LEU A 63 11.24 -12.06 1.13
N ILE A 64 10.30 -11.70 2.00
CA ILE A 64 9.21 -12.57 2.42
C ILE A 64 7.91 -11.82 2.25
N SER A 65 6.97 -12.39 1.50
CA SER A 65 5.72 -11.70 1.17
C SER A 65 4.60 -12.69 0.84
N ASP A 66 3.37 -12.33 1.20
CA ASP A 66 2.14 -12.97 0.74
C ASP A 66 1.42 -12.14 -0.34
N VAL A 67 1.99 -11.01 -0.76
CA VAL A 67 1.44 -10.14 -1.80
C VAL A 67 1.67 -10.75 -3.18
N TYR A 68 0.73 -11.61 -3.61
CA TYR A 68 0.87 -12.38 -4.85
C TYR A 68 0.99 -11.53 -6.12
N HIS A 69 0.51 -10.31 -6.11
CA HIS A 69 0.63 -9.36 -7.22
C HIS A 69 2.08 -9.09 -7.65
N GLN A 70 3.03 -9.15 -6.72
CA GLN A 70 4.46 -8.96 -7.02
C GLN A 70 5.04 -10.07 -7.90
N PHE A 71 4.45 -11.24 -7.85
CA PHE A 71 4.94 -12.45 -8.50
C PHE A 71 4.15 -12.81 -9.76
N LYS A 72 2.87 -12.39 -9.89
CA LYS A 72 1.94 -12.75 -10.96
C LYS A 72 1.48 -11.55 -11.78
N PRO A 73 1.33 -11.72 -13.08
CA PRO A 73 2.06 -12.61 -13.99
C PRO A 73 3.39 -11.97 -14.35
N GLY A 74 4.50 -12.52 -13.79
CA GLY A 74 5.86 -12.08 -14.14
C GLY A 74 6.21 -10.63 -13.77
N LYS A 75 5.70 -10.11 -12.66
CA LYS A 75 5.93 -8.70 -12.26
C LYS A 75 7.35 -8.40 -11.75
N ASN A 76 8.10 -9.45 -11.41
CA ASN A 76 9.55 -9.42 -11.19
C ASN A 76 10.02 -8.60 -9.97
N PHE A 77 9.16 -8.39 -8.96
CA PHE A 77 9.54 -7.63 -7.76
C PHE A 77 10.47 -8.40 -6.80
N HIS A 78 10.73 -9.67 -7.03
CA HIS A 78 11.77 -10.45 -6.33
C HIS A 78 13.18 -10.19 -6.85
N ARG A 79 13.35 -9.38 -7.92
CA ARG A 79 14.64 -9.05 -8.50
C ARG A 79 15.54 -8.34 -7.50
N GLY A 80 16.80 -8.75 -7.42
CA GLY A 80 17.80 -8.19 -6.51
C GLY A 80 17.90 -8.91 -5.17
N PHE A 81 16.93 -9.72 -4.78
CA PHE A 81 17.01 -10.51 -3.57
C PHE A 81 17.76 -11.81 -3.79
N HIS A 82 18.67 -12.16 -2.85
CA HIS A 82 19.37 -13.45 -2.85
C HIS A 82 18.45 -14.61 -2.51
N SER A 83 17.50 -14.38 -1.60
CA SER A 83 16.46 -15.34 -1.25
C SER A 83 15.10 -14.65 -1.21
N TRP A 84 14.08 -15.36 -1.63
CA TRP A 84 12.72 -14.88 -1.54
C TRP A 84 11.74 -16.01 -1.26
N GLN A 85 10.71 -15.69 -0.47
CA GLN A 85 9.65 -16.63 -0.14
C GLN A 85 8.30 -15.97 -0.38
N TRP A 86 7.47 -16.64 -1.17
CA TRP A 86 6.10 -16.22 -1.41
C TRP A 86 5.15 -17.15 -0.63
N ILE A 87 4.47 -16.60 0.37
CA ILE A 87 3.40 -17.28 1.10
C ILE A 87 2.16 -17.25 0.21
N ARG A 88 1.69 -18.42 -0.20
CA ARG A 88 0.60 -18.60 -1.15
C ARG A 88 -0.75 -18.66 -0.49
N GLY A 89 -1.80 -18.15 -1.20
CA GLY A 89 -3.20 -18.34 -0.85
C GLY A 89 -3.99 -17.07 -0.55
N GLN A 90 -3.31 -15.93 -0.44
CA GLN A 90 -3.94 -14.65 -0.13
C GLN A 90 -4.85 -14.18 -1.28
N GLU A 91 -5.95 -13.52 -0.92
CA GLU A 91 -6.96 -12.92 -1.82
C GLU A 91 -7.43 -13.91 -2.92
N GLN A 92 -7.07 -13.68 -4.17
CA GLN A 92 -7.44 -14.46 -5.34
C GLN A 92 -6.35 -15.45 -5.81
N ASP A 93 -5.32 -15.67 -4.97
CA ASP A 93 -4.28 -16.62 -5.39
C ASP A 93 -4.86 -18.03 -5.52
N ALA A 94 -4.76 -18.62 -6.70
CA ALA A 94 -5.23 -19.98 -6.96
C ALA A 94 -4.27 -21.01 -6.37
N LEU A 95 -4.14 -21.04 -5.04
CA LEU A 95 -3.32 -22.03 -4.32
C LEU A 95 -3.97 -23.41 -4.45
N VAL A 96 -5.26 -23.50 -4.19
CA VAL A 96 -6.07 -24.69 -4.35
C VAL A 96 -6.83 -24.57 -5.67
N PRO A 97 -6.78 -25.56 -6.55
CA PRO A 97 -7.56 -25.52 -7.78
C PRO A 97 -9.05 -25.54 -7.43
N THR A 98 -9.71 -24.43 -7.73
CA THR A 98 -11.15 -24.31 -7.50
C THR A 98 -11.84 -24.06 -8.82
N PRO A 99 -12.45 -25.04 -9.42
CA PRO A 99 -13.65 -24.77 -10.17
C PRO A 99 -14.91 -24.95 -9.33
N ASP A 100 -14.80 -25.22 -8.02
CA ASP A 100 -15.92 -25.77 -7.29
C ASP A 100 -16.79 -24.69 -6.63
N PRO A 101 -18.07 -24.58 -7.00
CA PRO A 101 -19.04 -23.76 -6.29
C PRO A 101 -19.45 -24.33 -4.92
N ASP A 102 -18.93 -25.48 -4.52
CA ASP A 102 -19.38 -26.21 -3.32
C ASP A 102 -18.79 -25.68 -1.99
N VAL A 103 -18.09 -24.52 -2.02
CA VAL A 103 -17.69 -23.87 -0.78
C VAL A 103 -18.93 -23.31 -0.09
N ASP A 104 -19.16 -23.74 1.14
CA ASP A 104 -20.26 -23.23 1.97
C ASP A 104 -20.03 -21.75 2.34
N LEU A 105 -20.83 -20.86 1.76
CA LEU A 105 -20.84 -19.44 2.05
C LEU A 105 -21.97 -19.03 3.01
N SER A 106 -22.74 -19.99 3.57
CA SER A 106 -23.93 -19.69 4.39
C SER A 106 -23.67 -18.81 5.61
N GLY A 107 -22.42 -18.80 6.12
CA GLY A 107 -21.99 -17.93 7.21
C GLY A 107 -21.43 -16.55 6.79
N TYR A 108 -21.44 -16.24 5.48
CA TYR A 108 -20.81 -15.09 4.91
C TYR A 108 -21.81 -14.19 4.15
N ALA A 109 -21.61 -12.88 4.19
CA ALA A 109 -22.44 -11.92 3.46
C ALA A 109 -22.37 -12.12 1.95
N GLU A 110 -21.25 -12.62 1.45
CA GLU A 110 -20.98 -12.92 0.04
C GLU A 110 -21.94 -13.96 -0.54
N ASP A 111 -22.57 -14.77 0.30
CA ASP A 111 -23.63 -15.70 -0.15
C ASP A 111 -24.85 -14.97 -0.75
N ARG A 112 -25.12 -13.75 -0.28
CA ARG A 112 -26.24 -12.91 -0.74
C ARG A 112 -25.90 -12.05 -1.96
N TYR A 113 -24.63 -12.02 -2.40
CA TYR A 113 -24.22 -11.27 -3.56
C TYR A 113 -24.73 -11.96 -4.85
N GLU A 114 -24.88 -11.19 -5.91
CA GLU A 114 -25.27 -11.74 -7.21
C GLU A 114 -24.29 -12.82 -7.65
N GLU A 115 -24.78 -13.86 -8.34
CA GLU A 115 -23.98 -15.02 -8.75
C GLU A 115 -22.75 -14.63 -9.60
N ASN A 116 -22.87 -13.55 -10.38
CA ASN A 116 -21.79 -13.01 -11.19
C ASN A 116 -20.90 -11.97 -10.45
N ASP A 117 -21.18 -11.64 -9.20
CA ASP A 117 -20.31 -10.76 -8.42
C ASP A 117 -18.92 -11.43 -8.21
N PRO A 118 -17.83 -10.79 -8.64
CA PRO A 118 -16.51 -11.38 -8.51
C PRO A 118 -16.13 -11.67 -7.05
N ARG A 119 -16.67 -10.92 -6.08
CA ARG A 119 -16.37 -11.08 -4.64
C ARG A 119 -16.88 -12.40 -4.11
N ARG A 120 -18.01 -12.89 -4.61
CA ARG A 120 -18.51 -14.24 -4.26
C ARG A 120 -17.51 -15.32 -4.65
N ARG A 121 -16.94 -15.25 -5.84
CA ARG A 121 -15.89 -16.19 -6.31
C ARG A 121 -14.57 -16.00 -5.55
N MET A 122 -14.20 -14.75 -5.23
CA MET A 122 -13.02 -14.45 -4.45
C MET A 122 -13.13 -15.05 -3.05
N ALA A 123 -14.27 -14.89 -2.39
CA ALA A 123 -14.54 -15.49 -1.09
C ALA A 123 -14.44 -17.02 -1.14
N ALA A 124 -15.09 -17.67 -2.11
CA ALA A 124 -15.02 -19.12 -2.28
C ALA A 124 -13.58 -19.60 -2.49
N GLN A 125 -12.80 -18.94 -3.36
CA GLN A 125 -11.39 -19.30 -3.57
C GLN A 125 -10.55 -19.13 -2.29
N TYR A 126 -10.72 -18.02 -1.60
CA TYR A 126 -9.97 -17.74 -0.37
C TYR A 126 -10.31 -18.74 0.75
N LEU A 127 -11.59 -19.03 0.94
CA LEU A 127 -12.02 -19.99 1.97
C LEU A 127 -11.48 -21.40 1.67
N ASN A 128 -11.40 -21.79 0.40
CA ASN A 128 -10.73 -23.03 0.02
C ASN A 128 -9.24 -23.03 0.32
N ASN A 129 -8.56 -21.91 0.03
CA ASN A 129 -7.13 -21.78 0.27
C ASN A 129 -6.79 -21.95 1.76
N ARG A 130 -7.68 -21.49 2.66
CA ARG A 130 -7.49 -21.54 4.11
C ARG A 130 -8.22 -22.68 4.83
N ALA A 131 -8.85 -23.58 4.11
CA ALA A 131 -9.67 -24.67 4.71
C ALA A 131 -8.89 -25.56 5.71
N TRP A 132 -7.57 -25.57 5.64
CA TRP A 132 -6.68 -26.32 6.52
C TRP A 132 -6.29 -25.57 7.81
N TRP A 133 -6.63 -24.27 7.95
CA TRP A 133 -6.26 -23.49 9.14
C TRP A 133 -6.90 -24.06 10.41
N SER A 134 -6.12 -24.09 11.48
CA SER A 134 -6.53 -24.62 12.79
C SER A 134 -6.14 -23.73 13.95
N GLU A 135 -5.17 -22.84 13.74
CA GLU A 135 -4.64 -21.96 14.79
C GLU A 135 -4.23 -20.59 14.23
N GLU A 136 -3.97 -19.63 15.12
CA GLU A 136 -3.57 -18.25 14.74
C GLU A 136 -2.34 -18.22 13.83
N ALA A 137 -1.39 -19.14 14.04
CA ALA A 137 -0.17 -19.23 13.23
C ALA A 137 -0.43 -19.59 11.75
N ASP A 138 -1.60 -20.11 11.43
CA ASP A 138 -1.98 -20.48 10.07
C ASP A 138 -2.44 -19.28 9.23
N HIS A 139 -2.78 -18.14 9.83
CA HIS A 139 -3.12 -16.92 9.12
C HIS A 139 -1.92 -16.39 8.32
N TYR A 140 -2.16 -15.88 7.12
CA TYR A 140 -1.08 -15.52 6.20
C TYR A 140 -0.12 -14.48 6.75
N GLY A 141 -0.61 -13.42 7.42
CA GLY A 141 0.25 -12.45 8.08
C GLY A 141 1.12 -13.05 9.18
N ALA A 142 0.58 -14.01 9.95
CA ALA A 142 1.33 -14.75 10.93
C ALA A 142 2.41 -15.63 10.30
N GLN A 143 2.10 -16.32 9.19
CA GLN A 143 3.07 -17.10 8.43
C GLN A 143 4.20 -16.24 7.87
N VAL A 144 3.89 -15.04 7.32
CA VAL A 144 4.89 -14.09 6.80
C VAL A 144 5.86 -13.68 7.89
N LEU A 145 5.36 -13.24 9.05
CA LEU A 145 6.20 -12.77 10.15
C LEU A 145 6.93 -13.92 10.86
N GLY A 146 6.34 -15.11 10.89
CA GLY A 146 7.01 -16.34 11.30
C GLY A 146 8.18 -16.69 10.40
N ALA A 147 7.95 -16.73 9.09
CA ALA A 147 9.02 -16.99 8.10
C ALA A 147 10.13 -15.93 8.14
N ALA A 148 9.79 -14.67 8.44
CA ALA A 148 10.77 -13.61 8.65
C ALA A 148 11.64 -13.88 9.89
N SER A 149 11.05 -14.37 10.98
CA SER A 149 11.80 -14.80 12.18
C SER A 149 12.74 -15.96 11.87
N ASP A 150 12.26 -16.98 11.15
CA ASP A 150 13.07 -18.13 10.73
C ASP A 150 14.23 -17.69 9.82
N TRP A 151 14.00 -16.75 8.91
CA TRP A 151 15.04 -16.20 8.06
C TRP A 151 16.14 -15.50 8.89
N LEU A 152 15.77 -14.71 9.90
CA LEU A 152 16.73 -14.05 10.79
C LEU A 152 17.54 -15.05 11.62
N GLU A 153 16.91 -16.09 12.11
CA GLU A 153 17.60 -17.16 12.84
C GLU A 153 18.61 -17.88 11.96
N GLN A 154 18.24 -18.13 10.71
CA GLN A 154 19.06 -18.89 9.78
C GLN A 154 20.15 -18.03 9.12
N TYR A 155 19.86 -16.78 8.77
CA TYR A 155 20.73 -15.95 7.93
C TYR A 155 21.17 -14.63 8.56
N GLY A 156 20.63 -14.23 9.69
CA GLY A 156 20.95 -12.97 10.36
C GLY A 156 22.44 -12.81 10.76
N HIS A 157 23.18 -13.93 10.82
CA HIS A 157 24.63 -13.92 11.02
C HIS A 157 25.42 -13.50 9.77
N LYS A 158 24.81 -13.52 8.57
CA LYS A 158 25.43 -13.09 7.29
C LYS A 158 25.34 -11.58 7.13
N ARG A 159 26.12 -10.83 7.93
CA ARG A 159 26.14 -9.37 7.95
C ARG A 159 27.08 -8.79 6.89
N PRO A 160 26.72 -7.61 6.30
CA PRO A 160 25.45 -6.93 6.47
C PRO A 160 24.31 -7.66 5.76
N TRP A 161 23.07 -7.43 6.21
CA TRP A 161 21.88 -8.01 5.58
C TRP A 161 20.76 -7.00 5.46
N MET A 162 19.83 -7.27 4.55
CA MET A 162 18.58 -6.54 4.36
C MET A 162 17.45 -7.54 4.21
N LEU A 163 16.41 -7.42 5.02
CA LEU A 163 15.21 -8.24 4.93
C LEU A 163 14.01 -7.34 4.68
N TRP A 164 13.33 -7.59 3.55
CA TRP A 164 12.07 -6.96 3.20
C TRP A 164 10.94 -7.90 3.52
N VAL A 165 10.04 -7.49 4.41
CA VAL A 165 8.91 -8.30 4.87
C VAL A 165 7.63 -7.56 4.51
N GLU A 166 6.72 -8.22 3.82
CA GLU A 166 5.42 -7.67 3.47
C GLU A 166 4.30 -8.62 3.88
N SER A 167 3.40 -8.14 4.73
CA SER A 167 2.12 -8.76 4.98
C SER A 167 1.04 -8.07 4.15
N PHE A 168 0.17 -8.87 3.51
CA PHE A 168 -1.01 -8.33 2.82
C PHE A 168 -2.04 -7.81 3.82
N ASP A 169 -2.18 -8.50 4.97
CA ASP A 169 -3.02 -8.00 6.06
C ASP A 169 -2.50 -6.64 6.58
N PRO A 170 -3.40 -5.69 6.85
CA PRO A 170 -4.86 -5.79 6.99
C PRO A 170 -5.64 -5.41 5.69
N HIS A 171 -5.22 -5.84 4.52
CA HIS A 171 -5.97 -5.74 3.28
C HIS A 171 -7.10 -6.79 3.26
N GLU A 172 -8.19 -6.53 2.52
CA GLU A 172 -9.17 -7.60 2.29
C GLU A 172 -8.53 -8.84 1.64
N PRO A 173 -8.93 -10.06 1.98
CA PRO A 173 -10.12 -10.49 2.76
C PRO A 173 -9.98 -10.20 4.24
N TRP A 174 -10.95 -9.50 4.83
CA TRP A 174 -10.96 -9.20 6.25
C TRP A 174 -11.43 -10.40 7.06
N ASP A 175 -10.50 -11.22 7.48
CA ASP A 175 -10.72 -12.52 8.10
C ASP A 175 -9.78 -12.76 9.29
N ALA A 176 -9.74 -11.78 10.18
CA ALA A 176 -9.00 -11.91 11.44
C ALA A 176 -9.46 -13.13 12.26
N PRO A 177 -8.59 -13.73 13.09
CA PRO A 177 -9.05 -14.68 14.11
C PRO A 177 -10.29 -14.16 14.84
N LYS A 178 -11.31 -15.02 14.95
CA LYS A 178 -12.63 -14.61 15.46
C LYS A 178 -12.54 -13.91 16.80
N GLU A 179 -11.72 -14.40 17.71
CA GLU A 179 -11.51 -13.81 19.05
C GLU A 179 -10.91 -12.40 18.99
N LEU A 180 -10.11 -12.09 17.99
CA LEU A 180 -9.55 -10.74 17.81
C LEU A 180 -10.61 -9.79 17.26
N ALA A 181 -11.40 -10.21 16.27
CA ALA A 181 -12.50 -9.41 15.76
C ALA A 181 -13.60 -9.20 16.82
N ASP A 182 -13.94 -10.24 17.59
CA ASP A 182 -14.93 -10.17 18.68
C ASP A 182 -14.48 -9.27 19.84
N ALA A 183 -13.19 -9.07 20.04
CA ALA A 183 -12.68 -8.11 21.02
C ALA A 183 -13.07 -6.65 20.66
N TYR A 184 -13.20 -6.34 19.38
CA TYR A 184 -13.63 -5.01 18.88
C TYR A 184 -15.15 -4.89 18.71
N LEU A 185 -15.85 -5.98 18.47
CA LEU A 185 -17.31 -6.03 18.35
C LEU A 185 -17.91 -7.24 19.09
N PRO A 186 -18.01 -7.19 20.42
CA PRO A 186 -18.55 -8.29 21.20
C PRO A 186 -20.03 -8.56 20.88
N GLY A 187 -20.39 -9.84 20.78
CA GLY A 187 -21.78 -10.27 20.63
C GLY A 187 -22.34 -10.11 19.23
N TYR A 188 -21.52 -9.97 18.21
CA TYR A 188 -21.97 -10.01 16.84
C TYR A 188 -22.39 -11.44 16.43
N GLU A 189 -23.62 -11.56 15.91
CA GLU A 189 -24.23 -12.82 15.47
C GLU A 189 -24.60 -12.82 13.97
N GLY A 190 -24.24 -11.76 13.24
CA GLY A 190 -24.49 -11.65 11.81
C GLY A 190 -23.49 -12.47 10.96
N PRO A 191 -23.67 -12.47 9.63
CA PRO A 191 -22.73 -13.11 8.71
C PRO A 191 -21.40 -12.38 8.70
N GLU A 192 -20.29 -13.10 8.54
CA GLU A 192 -18.98 -12.50 8.32
C GLU A 192 -18.94 -11.80 6.94
N VAL A 193 -18.13 -10.74 6.81
CA VAL A 193 -17.98 -9.98 5.57
C VAL A 193 -16.49 -9.85 5.27
N ILE A 194 -15.97 -10.75 4.43
CA ILE A 194 -14.54 -10.81 4.13
C ILE A 194 -14.16 -10.05 2.87
N PHE A 195 -15.08 -9.95 1.90
CA PHE A 195 -14.95 -9.14 0.68
C PHE A 195 -16.13 -8.18 0.57
N ALA A 196 -16.10 -7.09 1.29
CA ALA A 196 -17.18 -6.11 1.29
C ALA A 196 -17.43 -5.51 -0.11
N GLN A 197 -18.66 -5.08 -0.36
CA GLN A 197 -18.96 -4.21 -1.50
C GLN A 197 -18.42 -2.79 -1.25
N PRO A 198 -18.14 -1.99 -2.31
CA PRO A 198 -17.36 -0.74 -2.17
C PRO A 198 -18.11 0.41 -1.50
N PHE A 199 -19.40 0.24 -1.20
CA PHE A 199 -20.22 1.28 -0.56
C PHE A 199 -20.85 0.76 0.72
N ALA A 200 -20.68 1.51 1.81
CA ALA A 200 -21.27 1.17 3.11
C ALA A 200 -22.80 1.01 3.06
N THR A 201 -23.47 1.69 2.12
CA THR A 201 -24.93 1.55 1.89
C THR A 201 -25.36 0.18 1.35
N ARG A 202 -24.41 -0.67 0.94
CA ARG A 202 -24.65 -2.05 0.52
C ARG A 202 -24.64 -3.04 1.68
N HIS A 203 -24.33 -2.57 2.86
CA HIS A 203 -24.20 -3.33 4.10
C HIS A 203 -25.11 -2.77 5.17
N THR A 204 -25.49 -3.58 6.15
CA THR A 204 -26.14 -3.05 7.36
C THR A 204 -25.11 -2.30 8.23
N PRO A 205 -25.53 -1.40 9.13
CA PRO A 205 -24.61 -0.75 10.06
C PRO A 205 -23.79 -1.74 10.89
N GLU A 206 -24.38 -2.88 11.27
CA GLU A 206 -23.74 -3.95 12.04
C GLU A 206 -22.68 -4.66 11.21
N GLU A 207 -22.94 -4.90 9.93
CA GLU A 207 -21.94 -5.47 9.00
C GLU A 207 -20.77 -4.51 8.77
N VAL A 208 -21.03 -3.20 8.63
CA VAL A 208 -19.94 -2.21 8.54
C VAL A 208 -19.10 -2.20 9.82
N ALA A 209 -19.75 -2.32 10.98
CA ALA A 209 -19.03 -2.45 12.25
C ALA A 209 -18.23 -3.75 12.32
N ARG A 210 -18.74 -4.86 11.77
CA ARG A 210 -18.04 -6.14 11.71
C ARG A 210 -16.81 -6.08 10.79
N ILE A 211 -16.91 -5.43 9.63
CA ILE A 211 -15.77 -5.18 8.72
C ILE A 211 -14.66 -4.42 9.48
N LYS A 212 -15.01 -3.34 10.18
CA LYS A 212 -14.06 -2.59 11.00
C LYS A 212 -13.43 -3.43 12.10
N ALA A 213 -14.20 -4.31 12.72
CA ALA A 213 -13.72 -5.21 13.78
C ALA A 213 -12.71 -6.23 13.24
N HIS A 214 -12.95 -6.80 12.05
CA HIS A 214 -11.98 -7.67 11.39
C HIS A 214 -10.70 -6.92 11.00
N TYR A 215 -10.82 -5.74 10.38
CA TYR A 215 -9.65 -4.90 10.07
C TYR A 215 -8.80 -4.61 11.32
N ALA A 216 -9.45 -4.22 12.43
CA ALA A 216 -8.76 -3.98 13.70
C ALA A 216 -8.16 -5.28 14.30
N GLY A 217 -8.84 -6.41 14.11
CA GLY A 217 -8.37 -7.73 14.50
C GLY A 217 -7.12 -8.15 13.75
N GLU A 218 -7.07 -7.91 12.43
CA GLU A 218 -5.87 -8.15 11.60
C GLU A 218 -4.71 -7.23 12.00
N CYS A 219 -4.98 -5.95 12.25
CA CYS A 219 -3.95 -5.06 12.80
C CYS A 219 -3.38 -5.60 14.12
N THR A 220 -4.24 -6.15 14.99
CA THR A 220 -3.83 -6.75 16.27
C THR A 220 -3.01 -8.02 16.03
N LEU A 221 -3.38 -8.85 15.07
CA LEU A 221 -2.64 -10.06 14.69
C LEU A 221 -1.23 -9.68 14.21
N ILE A 222 -1.14 -8.74 13.28
CA ILE A 222 0.14 -8.27 12.75
C ILE A 222 1.02 -7.65 13.84
N ASP A 223 0.45 -6.82 14.72
CA ASP A 223 1.19 -6.22 15.85
C ASP A 223 1.77 -7.30 16.78
N ARG A 224 0.97 -8.32 17.10
CA ARG A 224 1.40 -9.46 17.93
C ARG A 224 2.59 -10.21 17.30
N TRP A 225 2.49 -10.53 16.02
CA TRP A 225 3.55 -11.27 15.32
C TRP A 225 4.77 -10.39 15.00
N MET A 226 4.57 -9.07 14.80
CA MET A 226 5.65 -8.09 14.77
C MET A 226 6.43 -8.07 16.10
N GLY A 227 5.73 -8.13 17.23
CA GLY A 227 6.34 -8.27 18.55
C GLY A 227 7.24 -9.51 18.65
N ARG A 228 6.82 -10.64 18.05
CA ARG A 228 7.61 -11.87 17.95
C ARG A 228 8.86 -11.67 17.09
N LEU A 229 8.72 -11.06 15.90
CA LEU A 229 9.85 -10.76 15.00
C LEU A 229 10.88 -9.86 15.68
N LEU A 230 10.45 -8.80 16.37
CA LEU A 230 11.33 -7.94 17.17
C LEU A 230 11.99 -8.70 18.33
N GLY A 231 11.27 -9.66 18.91
CA GLY A 231 11.80 -10.59 19.90
C GLY A 231 12.94 -11.45 19.35
N THR A 232 12.79 -11.97 18.14
CA THR A 232 13.84 -12.73 17.43
C THR A 232 15.09 -11.86 17.18
N LEU A 233 14.92 -10.62 16.71
CA LEU A 233 16.05 -9.68 16.55
C LEU A 233 16.82 -9.47 17.86
N ARG A 234 16.12 -9.34 19.00
CA ARG A 234 16.77 -9.21 20.33
C ARG A 234 17.50 -10.50 20.73
N GLN A 235 16.84 -11.64 20.60
CA GLN A 235 17.41 -12.95 20.99
C GLN A 235 18.66 -13.30 20.17
N GLN A 236 18.68 -12.92 18.90
CA GLN A 236 19.82 -13.13 18.00
C GLN A 236 20.90 -12.03 18.12
N ASN A 237 20.74 -11.05 19.05
CA ASN A 237 21.62 -9.89 19.20
C ASN A 237 21.80 -9.10 17.89
N LEU A 238 20.72 -8.93 17.12
CA LEU A 238 20.71 -8.22 15.85
C LEU A 238 20.12 -6.81 15.98
N LEU A 239 19.28 -6.56 17.00
CA LEU A 239 18.50 -5.34 17.10
C LEU A 239 19.35 -4.08 17.29
N ASP A 240 20.50 -4.19 17.98
CA ASP A 240 21.33 -3.03 18.35
C ASP A 240 22.15 -2.46 17.20
N ASP A 241 22.23 -3.14 16.08
CA ASP A 241 22.86 -2.67 14.84
C ASP A 241 21.95 -2.77 13.61
N THR A 242 20.63 -2.89 13.85
CA THR A 242 19.62 -2.95 12.80
C THR A 242 18.74 -1.72 12.80
N ILE A 243 18.60 -1.09 11.64
CA ILE A 243 17.55 -0.11 11.37
C ILE A 243 16.26 -0.89 11.04
N VAL A 244 15.20 -0.65 11.83
CA VAL A 244 13.88 -1.23 11.55
C VAL A 244 12.97 -0.14 11.03
N VAL A 245 12.42 -0.34 9.82
CA VAL A 245 11.44 0.55 9.20
C VAL A 245 10.09 -0.14 9.17
N PHE A 246 9.09 0.48 9.78
CA PHE A 246 7.70 0.07 9.70
C PHE A 246 6.91 1.09 8.90
N THR A 247 6.21 0.62 7.87
CA THR A 247 5.36 1.47 7.02
C THR A 247 4.27 0.63 6.35
N SER A 248 3.38 1.29 5.61
CA SER A 248 2.44 0.62 4.70
C SER A 248 2.54 1.22 3.30
N ASP A 249 2.05 0.49 2.31
CA ASP A 249 1.97 0.96 0.92
C ASP A 249 0.83 1.98 0.74
N HIS A 250 -0.31 1.77 1.36
CA HIS A 250 -1.46 2.68 1.41
C HIS A 250 -2.40 2.27 2.55
N GLY A 251 -3.44 3.05 2.76
CA GLY A 251 -4.53 2.75 3.67
C GLY A 251 -5.81 2.33 2.95
N CYS A 252 -6.93 2.35 3.68
CA CYS A 252 -8.22 1.87 3.23
C CYS A 252 -9.35 2.70 3.85
N MET A 253 -10.45 2.89 3.10
CA MET A 253 -11.70 3.46 3.61
C MET A 253 -12.49 2.36 4.33
N MET A 254 -12.98 2.67 5.51
CA MET A 254 -13.76 1.76 6.36
C MET A 254 -15.18 2.29 6.64
N GLY A 255 -15.79 2.94 5.66
CA GLY A 255 -17.11 3.56 5.78
C GLY A 255 -17.07 5.08 5.84
N GLU A 256 -15.89 5.70 5.85
CA GLU A 256 -15.76 7.16 5.75
C GLU A 256 -16.37 7.60 4.42
N GLN A 257 -17.17 8.68 4.47
CA GLN A 257 -17.93 9.20 3.32
C GLN A 257 -18.82 8.14 2.63
N GLY A 258 -19.19 7.06 3.34
CA GLY A 258 -19.99 5.96 2.81
C GLY A 258 -19.23 4.98 1.93
N GLU A 259 -17.89 4.97 1.97
CA GLU A 259 -17.04 4.14 1.14
C GLU A 259 -16.29 3.09 1.94
N ILE A 260 -16.04 1.98 1.29
CA ILE A 260 -15.23 0.87 1.81
C ILE A 260 -14.19 0.54 0.75
N HIS A 261 -13.00 0.03 1.14
CA HIS A 261 -11.83 -0.20 0.28
C HIS A 261 -11.12 1.09 -0.16
N LYS A 262 -10.52 1.04 -1.33
CA LYS A 262 -9.78 2.11 -2.00
C LYS A 262 -10.33 2.30 -3.41
N GLY A 263 -11.02 3.39 -3.64
CA GLY A 263 -11.53 3.71 -4.98
C GLY A 263 -10.44 4.38 -5.84
N ALA A 264 -10.31 3.95 -7.10
CA ALA A 264 -9.35 4.55 -8.05
C ALA A 264 -9.80 5.92 -8.58
N ASP A 265 -10.91 6.44 -8.13
CA ASP A 265 -11.48 7.73 -8.48
C ASP A 265 -11.29 8.79 -7.38
N ARG A 266 -10.53 8.47 -6.33
CA ARG A 266 -10.24 9.33 -5.18
C ARG A 266 -8.91 8.98 -4.54
N VAL A 267 -8.21 10.00 -4.12
CA VAL A 267 -6.94 9.85 -3.41
C VAL A 267 -7.13 10.39 -1.99
N ARG A 268 -8.12 9.82 -1.27
CA ARG A 268 -8.51 10.24 0.08
C ARG A 268 -7.35 10.12 1.06
N ILE A 269 -7.40 10.93 2.12
CA ILE A 269 -6.35 10.92 3.14
C ILE A 269 -6.20 9.56 3.80
N GLN A 270 -7.31 8.86 4.04
CA GLN A 270 -7.34 7.51 4.63
C GLN A 270 -6.63 6.46 3.75
N VAL A 271 -6.53 6.72 2.43
CA VAL A 271 -5.87 5.82 1.48
C VAL A 271 -4.41 6.22 1.24
N SER A 272 -4.11 7.51 1.18
CA SER A 272 -2.81 8.01 0.73
C SER A 272 -1.82 8.35 1.84
N ARG A 273 -2.29 8.61 3.08
CA ARG A 273 -1.42 8.86 4.24
C ARG A 273 -1.05 7.54 4.90
N CYS A 274 0.25 7.32 5.05
CA CYS A 274 0.80 6.07 5.60
C CYS A 274 1.56 6.34 6.91
N PRO A 275 1.66 5.36 7.81
CA PRO A 275 2.60 5.43 8.91
C PRO A 275 4.03 5.31 8.40
N LEU A 276 4.97 5.99 9.06
CA LEU A 276 6.40 5.75 8.91
C LEU A 276 7.04 5.83 10.30
N ILE A 277 7.49 4.69 10.79
CA ILE A 277 8.17 4.57 12.08
C ILE A 277 9.55 3.97 11.82
N ILE A 278 10.59 4.63 12.31
CA ILE A 278 11.97 4.17 12.13
C ILE A 278 12.59 4.00 13.51
N ARG A 279 13.01 2.76 13.80
CA ARG A 279 13.92 2.51 14.90
C ARG A 279 15.36 2.56 14.37
N HIS A 280 16.12 3.50 14.87
CA HIS A 280 17.55 3.57 14.61
C HIS A 280 18.33 2.93 15.78
N PRO A 281 19.48 2.26 15.53
CA PRO A 281 20.34 1.72 16.60
C PRO A 281 20.79 2.77 17.61
N ASP A 282 21.15 3.96 17.15
CA ASP A 282 21.55 5.05 18.02
C ASP A 282 20.37 5.64 18.79
N PRO A 283 20.35 5.55 20.13
CA PRO A 283 19.25 5.99 20.96
C PRO A 283 19.02 7.52 20.94
N GLN A 284 19.97 8.34 20.46
CA GLN A 284 19.78 9.79 20.36
C GLN A 284 18.60 10.18 19.45
N TYR A 285 18.18 9.30 18.55
CA TYR A 285 17.05 9.52 17.64
C TYR A 285 15.71 9.03 18.21
N ALA A 286 15.71 8.36 19.36
CA ALA A 286 14.49 7.83 19.95
C ALA A 286 13.50 8.94 20.37
N GLY A 287 12.21 8.68 20.15
CA GLY A 287 11.11 9.58 20.52
C GLY A 287 10.99 10.86 19.68
N ARG A 288 11.77 10.99 18.61
CA ARG A 288 11.65 12.15 17.71
C ARG A 288 10.40 12.02 16.84
N VAL A 289 9.69 13.13 16.69
CA VAL A 289 8.63 13.32 15.71
C VAL A 289 9.14 14.32 14.68
N VAL A 290 9.04 13.97 13.41
CA VAL A 290 9.51 14.78 12.29
C VAL A 290 8.31 15.30 11.53
N ASP A 291 8.17 16.62 11.47
CA ASP A 291 7.16 17.29 10.68
C ASP A 291 7.69 17.55 9.25
N GLY A 292 6.77 17.66 8.32
CA GLY A 292 7.06 17.92 6.92
C GLY A 292 6.65 16.78 6.00
N PHE A 293 6.50 17.10 4.71
CA PHE A 293 6.09 16.10 3.72
C PHE A 293 7.26 15.21 3.32
N VAL A 294 7.07 13.91 3.57
CA VAL A 294 7.92 12.81 3.10
C VAL A 294 7.04 11.85 2.30
N GLN A 295 7.56 11.29 1.24
CA GLN A 295 6.82 10.36 0.39
C GLN A 295 7.61 9.05 0.17
N HIS A 296 6.95 8.05 -0.36
CA HIS A 296 7.53 6.71 -0.55
C HIS A 296 8.85 6.71 -1.32
N GLN A 297 9.01 7.57 -2.33
CA GLN A 297 10.26 7.69 -3.11
C GLN A 297 11.47 8.17 -2.29
N ASP A 298 11.24 8.75 -1.12
CA ASP A 298 12.31 9.27 -0.25
C ASP A 298 12.95 8.17 0.62
N LEU A 299 12.29 7.01 0.72
CA LEU A 299 12.77 5.93 1.59
C LEU A 299 14.07 5.31 1.05
N MET A 300 14.12 4.96 -0.24
CA MET A 300 15.31 4.33 -0.83
C MET A 300 16.55 5.22 -0.72
N PRO A 301 16.55 6.51 -1.13
CA PRO A 301 17.71 7.37 -1.00
C PRO A 301 18.16 7.55 0.45
N THR A 302 17.21 7.64 1.40
CA THR A 302 17.53 7.72 2.82
C THR A 302 18.22 6.45 3.33
N LEU A 303 17.71 5.28 2.97
CA LEU A 303 18.33 4.01 3.38
C LEU A 303 19.72 3.81 2.76
N LEU A 304 19.93 4.21 1.51
CA LEU A 304 21.27 4.19 0.89
C LEU A 304 22.24 5.13 1.61
N LYS A 305 21.81 6.33 1.97
CA LYS A 305 22.63 7.27 2.76
C LYS A 305 22.99 6.72 4.12
N LEU A 306 22.06 6.08 4.81
CA LEU A 306 22.30 5.41 6.09
C LEU A 306 23.24 4.20 5.94
N ALA A 307 23.27 3.56 4.78
CA ALA A 307 24.24 2.53 4.43
C ALA A 307 25.63 3.09 3.99
N GLY A 308 25.78 4.42 3.96
CA GLY A 308 27.04 5.08 3.59
C GLY A 308 27.21 5.34 2.09
N GLU A 309 26.14 5.19 1.30
CA GLU A 309 26.19 5.25 -0.16
C GLU A 309 25.67 6.58 -0.72
N ALA A 310 26.00 6.86 -1.96
CA ALA A 310 25.47 7.98 -2.71
C ALA A 310 24.06 7.68 -3.22
N VAL A 311 23.22 8.70 -3.26
CA VAL A 311 21.90 8.60 -3.92
C VAL A 311 22.11 8.51 -5.44
N PRO A 312 21.55 7.49 -6.12
CA PRO A 312 21.62 7.40 -7.57
C PRO A 312 20.95 8.58 -8.27
N GLU A 313 21.56 9.09 -9.36
CA GLU A 313 20.98 10.21 -10.16
C GLU A 313 19.56 9.95 -10.67
N ARG A 314 19.19 8.69 -10.79
CA ARG A 314 17.85 8.27 -11.24
C ARG A 314 16.76 8.42 -10.18
N CYS A 315 17.12 8.55 -8.90
CA CYS A 315 16.15 8.77 -7.84
C CYS A 315 15.48 10.14 -8.01
N ASN A 316 14.18 10.16 -7.82
CA ASN A 316 13.41 11.39 -7.70
C ASN A 316 13.15 11.75 -6.24
N GLY A 317 13.36 10.78 -5.32
CA GLY A 317 13.27 10.99 -3.90
C GLY A 317 14.49 11.70 -3.32
N GLU A 318 14.31 12.27 -2.16
CA GLU A 318 15.34 12.97 -1.39
C GLU A 318 15.62 12.21 -0.08
N ASP A 319 16.84 12.32 0.41
CA ASP A 319 17.20 11.85 1.74
C ASP A 319 16.54 12.74 2.81
N PHE A 320 15.65 12.13 3.61
CA PHE A 320 14.97 12.84 4.72
C PHE A 320 15.70 12.74 6.05
N TRP A 321 16.81 12.02 6.15
CA TRP A 321 17.54 11.87 7.41
C TRP A 321 18.01 13.21 8.03
N PRO A 322 18.39 14.22 7.24
CA PRO A 322 18.71 15.56 7.78
C PRO A 322 17.55 16.23 8.54
N LEU A 323 16.28 15.85 8.28
CA LEU A 323 15.14 16.29 9.10
C LEU A 323 15.15 15.60 10.48
N VAL A 324 15.55 14.33 10.52
CA VAL A 324 15.64 13.54 11.76
C VAL A 324 16.78 14.06 12.64
N THR A 325 17.93 14.41 12.05
CA THR A 325 19.08 14.95 12.80
C THR A 325 18.88 16.39 13.23
N GLY A 326 17.99 17.13 12.57
CA GLY A 326 17.80 18.57 12.79
C GLY A 326 18.76 19.45 11.98
N GLU A 327 19.56 18.86 11.08
CA GLU A 327 20.43 19.59 10.14
C GLU A 327 19.61 20.37 9.09
N ARG A 328 18.41 19.88 8.79
CA ARG A 328 17.43 20.56 7.93
C ARG A 328 16.20 20.90 8.75
N THR A 329 15.73 22.15 8.66
CA THR A 329 14.47 22.63 9.21
C THR A 329 13.46 22.88 8.09
N GLY A 330 12.17 22.75 8.37
CA GLY A 330 11.12 22.72 7.35
C GLY A 330 11.00 21.33 6.70
N GLY A 331 10.12 21.15 5.73
CA GLY A 331 9.95 19.88 5.03
C GLY A 331 10.99 19.63 3.93
N LEU A 332 10.98 18.45 3.31
CA LEU A 332 11.69 18.21 2.06
C LEU A 332 11.05 19.01 0.93
N ARG A 333 9.75 19.21 1.00
CA ARG A 333 8.93 19.86 -0.01
C ARG A 333 7.72 20.55 0.61
N ASP A 334 7.15 21.49 -0.11
CA ASP A 334 5.94 22.22 0.30
C ASP A 334 4.65 21.46 -0.01
N TYR A 335 4.73 20.45 -0.90
CA TYR A 335 3.59 19.71 -1.41
C TYR A 335 3.86 18.22 -1.45
N ALA A 336 2.85 17.42 -1.10
CA ALA A 336 2.80 15.99 -1.42
C ALA A 336 1.84 15.77 -2.58
N VAL A 337 2.28 15.04 -3.60
CA VAL A 337 1.44 14.64 -4.74
C VAL A 337 1.21 13.15 -4.68
N SER A 338 -0.06 12.75 -4.65
CA SER A 338 -0.48 11.35 -4.67
C SER A 338 -1.40 11.09 -5.86
N ALA A 339 -1.24 9.96 -6.55
CA ALA A 339 -2.09 9.61 -7.67
C ALA A 339 -2.61 8.19 -7.59
N PHE A 340 -3.87 8.00 -7.97
CA PHE A 340 -4.50 6.70 -8.07
C PHE A 340 -5.43 6.65 -9.29
N GLY A 341 -5.19 5.69 -10.19
CA GLY A 341 -5.95 5.61 -11.42
C GLY A 341 -5.88 6.91 -12.23
N TRP A 342 -7.03 7.50 -12.44
CA TRP A 342 -7.18 8.73 -13.23
C TRP A 342 -7.19 10.02 -12.41
N TYR A 343 -7.03 9.91 -11.09
CA TYR A 343 -7.13 11.03 -10.16
C TYR A 343 -5.82 11.24 -9.43
N ALA A 344 -5.57 12.49 -9.12
CA ALA A 344 -4.44 12.91 -8.31
C ALA A 344 -4.91 13.86 -7.21
N CYS A 345 -4.13 13.94 -6.15
CA CYS A 345 -4.28 14.90 -5.09
C CYS A 345 -2.98 15.64 -4.83
N VAL A 346 -3.07 16.95 -4.71
CA VAL A 346 -1.98 17.80 -4.22
C VAL A 346 -2.34 18.25 -2.80
N ARG A 347 -1.45 17.97 -1.85
CA ARG A 347 -1.60 18.43 -0.46
C ARG A 347 -0.47 19.36 -0.08
N ASN A 348 -0.82 20.49 0.52
CA ASN A 348 0.13 21.33 1.28
C ASN A 348 -0.23 21.34 2.77
N ALA A 349 0.37 22.21 3.56
CA ALA A 349 0.13 22.27 4.99
C ALA A 349 -1.37 22.45 5.32
N ARG A 350 -2.09 23.25 4.55
CA ARG A 350 -3.50 23.57 4.82
C ARG A 350 -4.50 22.91 3.88
N TRP A 351 -4.16 22.73 2.62
CA TRP A 351 -5.14 22.36 1.60
C TRP A 351 -4.90 20.97 1.01
N ALA A 352 -5.97 20.29 0.62
CA ALA A 352 -5.94 19.08 -0.20
C ALA A 352 -6.85 19.29 -1.44
N TYR A 353 -6.26 19.23 -2.62
CA TYR A 353 -6.94 19.41 -3.90
C TYR A 353 -6.95 18.12 -4.69
N HIS A 354 -8.15 17.62 -4.99
CA HIS A 354 -8.38 16.38 -5.75
C HIS A 354 -8.93 16.70 -7.13
N THR A 355 -8.37 16.11 -8.17
CA THR A 355 -8.81 16.35 -9.56
C THR A 355 -8.44 15.18 -10.46
N PRO A 356 -9.19 14.93 -11.56
CA PRO A 356 -8.68 14.07 -12.62
C PRO A 356 -7.44 14.72 -13.25
N TRP A 357 -6.37 13.92 -13.41
CA TRP A 357 -5.11 14.43 -13.98
C TRP A 357 -5.09 14.37 -15.52
N ILE A 358 -6.10 13.71 -16.12
CA ILE A 358 -6.34 13.64 -17.56
C ILE A 358 -7.76 14.05 -17.90
N LYS A 359 -8.06 14.25 -19.19
CA LYS A 359 -9.41 14.51 -19.65
C LYS A 359 -10.23 13.22 -19.68
N LEU A 360 -11.27 13.14 -18.85
CA LEU A 360 -12.22 12.04 -18.80
C LEU A 360 -13.55 12.44 -19.43
N GLU A 361 -14.34 11.47 -19.93
CA GLU A 361 -15.69 11.72 -20.48
C GLU A 361 -16.67 12.15 -19.38
N ASN A 362 -16.67 11.47 -18.24
CA ASN A 362 -17.54 11.73 -17.11
C ASN A 362 -16.71 11.80 -15.82
N PRO A 363 -15.89 12.83 -15.63
CA PRO A 363 -15.06 12.94 -14.45
C PRO A 363 -15.92 13.24 -13.21
N ARG A 364 -15.49 12.74 -12.05
CA ARG A 364 -15.90 13.39 -10.81
C ARG A 364 -15.36 14.82 -10.83
N PRO A 365 -16.14 15.78 -10.33
CA PRO A 365 -15.67 17.16 -10.22
C PRO A 365 -14.44 17.25 -9.31
N ALA A 366 -13.63 18.27 -9.51
CA ALA A 366 -12.54 18.59 -8.61
C ALA A 366 -13.09 18.98 -7.22
N GLU A 367 -12.33 18.67 -6.19
CA GLU A 367 -12.68 18.92 -4.79
C GLU A 367 -11.51 19.60 -4.07
N LEU A 368 -11.82 20.47 -3.12
CA LEU A 368 -10.83 21.13 -2.26
C LEU A 368 -11.26 21.02 -0.80
N TYR A 369 -10.30 20.69 0.08
CA TYR A 369 -10.54 20.52 1.50
C TYR A 369 -9.56 21.36 2.32
N ASP A 370 -10.05 21.99 3.41
CA ASP A 370 -9.22 22.69 4.39
C ASP A 370 -8.78 21.69 5.47
N ARG A 371 -7.58 21.20 5.41
CA ARG A 371 -7.03 20.17 6.31
C ARG A 371 -6.88 20.61 7.77
N GLU A 372 -6.85 21.92 8.03
CA GLU A 372 -6.82 22.45 9.39
C GLU A 372 -8.22 22.42 10.03
N ALA A 373 -9.25 22.78 9.28
CA ALA A 373 -10.63 22.78 9.74
C ALA A 373 -11.32 21.42 9.59
N ASP A 374 -10.90 20.64 8.60
CA ASP A 374 -11.50 19.37 8.19
C ASP A 374 -10.40 18.35 7.85
N PRO A 375 -9.70 17.78 8.86
CA PRO A 375 -8.60 16.85 8.64
C PRO A 375 -9.01 15.53 7.97
N ASP A 376 -10.30 15.19 7.98
CA ASP A 376 -10.87 13.97 7.39
C ASP A 376 -11.37 14.16 5.95
N GLU A 377 -11.22 15.38 5.38
CA GLU A 377 -11.60 15.72 3.99
C GLU A 377 -13.10 15.44 3.72
N LEU A 378 -14.01 15.89 4.61
CA LEU A 378 -15.45 15.64 4.52
C LEU A 378 -16.23 16.77 3.84
N VAL A 379 -15.76 18.02 3.92
CA VAL A 379 -16.44 19.21 3.46
C VAL A 379 -15.71 19.85 2.29
N ASN A 380 -16.26 19.70 1.09
CA ASN A 380 -15.68 20.30 -0.12
C ASN A 380 -15.93 21.81 -0.17
N VAL A 381 -14.87 22.59 -0.04
CA VAL A 381 -14.90 24.08 -0.01
C VAL A 381 -14.40 24.73 -1.33
N ILE A 382 -14.32 23.98 -2.42
CA ILE A 382 -13.80 24.49 -3.70
C ILE A 382 -14.56 25.71 -4.23
N GLY A 383 -15.87 25.78 -3.95
CA GLY A 383 -16.70 26.93 -4.33
C GLY A 383 -16.38 28.20 -3.56
N GLU A 384 -15.80 28.07 -2.36
CA GLU A 384 -15.42 29.19 -1.49
C GLU A 384 -14.00 29.68 -1.75
N HIS A 385 -13.13 28.79 -2.26
CA HIS A 385 -11.69 29.04 -2.49
C HIS A 385 -11.23 28.63 -3.89
N PRO A 386 -11.85 29.11 -4.98
CA PRO A 386 -11.50 28.70 -6.34
C PRO A 386 -10.10 29.14 -6.78
N GLU A 387 -9.54 30.19 -6.16
CA GLU A 387 -8.18 30.65 -6.38
C GLU A 387 -7.16 29.63 -5.87
N VAL A 388 -7.37 29.05 -4.67
CA VAL A 388 -6.53 28.01 -4.09
C VAL A 388 -6.54 26.75 -4.96
N ALA A 389 -7.72 26.34 -5.41
CA ALA A 389 -7.85 25.19 -6.30
C ALA A 389 -7.03 25.38 -7.60
N ARG A 390 -7.01 26.60 -8.16
CA ARG A 390 -6.24 26.93 -9.35
C ARG A 390 -4.74 26.88 -9.10
N GLU A 391 -4.28 27.45 -7.98
CA GLU A 391 -2.86 27.40 -7.58
C GLU A 391 -2.39 25.95 -7.43
N LEU A 392 -3.17 25.08 -6.79
CA LEU A 392 -2.82 23.68 -6.60
C LEU A 392 -2.91 22.86 -7.91
N ASP A 393 -3.81 23.22 -8.83
CA ASP A 393 -3.81 22.63 -10.18
C ASP A 393 -2.54 23.01 -10.97
N GLU A 394 -2.06 24.25 -10.83
CA GLU A 394 -0.78 24.66 -11.42
C GLU A 394 0.40 23.84 -10.88
N VAL A 395 0.43 23.58 -9.56
CA VAL A 395 1.42 22.70 -8.94
C VAL A 395 1.33 21.28 -9.53
N LEU A 396 0.11 20.74 -9.68
CA LEU A 396 -0.08 19.42 -10.28
C LEU A 396 0.41 19.38 -11.72
N ARG A 397 0.07 20.39 -12.54
CA ARG A 397 0.52 20.47 -13.94
C ARG A 397 2.05 20.56 -14.03
N ALA A 398 2.68 21.35 -13.17
CA ALA A 398 4.13 21.41 -13.08
C ALA A 398 4.76 20.07 -12.68
N TYR A 399 4.12 19.33 -11.76
CA TYR A 399 4.56 17.99 -11.34
C TYR A 399 4.46 16.95 -12.46
N ILE A 400 3.38 17.02 -13.26
CA ILE A 400 3.17 16.17 -14.44
C ILE A 400 4.16 16.52 -15.55
N GLY A 401 4.52 17.80 -15.70
CA GLY A 401 5.41 18.31 -16.75
C GLY A 401 4.78 18.19 -18.15
N ASP A 402 5.60 17.94 -19.15
CA ASP A 402 5.19 17.83 -20.55
C ASP A 402 4.48 16.51 -20.90
N PHE A 403 4.06 15.77 -19.89
CA PHE A 403 3.34 14.52 -20.10
C PHE A 403 1.90 14.81 -20.54
N GLU A 404 1.60 14.54 -21.79
CA GLU A 404 0.25 14.68 -22.36
C GLU A 404 -0.33 13.32 -22.72
N VAL A 405 -1.57 13.09 -22.30
CA VAL A 405 -2.40 12.00 -22.80
C VAL A 405 -3.24 12.54 -23.94
N GLY A 406 -2.96 12.10 -25.15
CA GLY A 406 -3.77 12.48 -26.34
C GLY A 406 -5.19 11.89 -26.23
N GLY A 407 -6.20 12.78 -26.36
CA GLY A 407 -7.60 12.34 -26.38
C GLY A 407 -8.31 12.35 -25.03
N THR A 408 -9.54 11.81 -25.03
CA THR A 408 -10.41 11.68 -23.85
C THR A 408 -10.52 10.20 -23.50
N VAL A 409 -10.35 9.85 -22.25
CA VAL A 409 -10.47 8.47 -21.75
C VAL A 409 -11.89 8.25 -21.23
N GLY A 410 -12.55 7.17 -21.71
CA GLY A 410 -13.86 6.76 -21.21
C GLY A 410 -13.78 6.25 -19.77
N THR A 411 -14.72 6.68 -18.93
CA THR A 411 -14.84 6.14 -17.57
C THR A 411 -15.50 4.74 -17.66
N GLY A 412 -14.78 3.72 -17.23
CA GLY A 412 -15.25 2.32 -17.25
C GLY A 412 -14.64 1.45 -18.34
N GLU A 413 -13.95 2.02 -19.30
CA GLU A 413 -13.08 1.27 -20.20
C GLU A 413 -11.63 1.56 -19.83
N THR A 414 -10.85 0.52 -19.55
CA THR A 414 -9.39 0.64 -19.47
C THR A 414 -8.88 0.50 -20.90
N PRO A 415 -8.44 1.58 -21.57
CA PRO A 415 -7.96 1.46 -22.93
C PRO A 415 -6.72 0.56 -22.95
N ALA A 416 -6.59 -0.28 -23.96
CA ALA A 416 -5.37 -1.09 -24.16
C ALA A 416 -4.12 -0.24 -24.42
N ALA A 417 -4.31 1.05 -24.70
CA ALA A 417 -3.26 2.08 -24.79
C ALA A 417 -3.91 3.44 -24.58
N ILE A 418 -3.19 4.38 -23.97
CA ILE A 418 -3.62 5.80 -24.02
C ILE A 418 -3.40 6.30 -25.44
N PRO A 419 -4.42 6.87 -26.11
CA PRO A 419 -4.25 7.47 -27.40
C PRO A 419 -3.16 8.55 -27.34
N GLY A 420 -2.14 8.45 -28.21
CA GLY A 420 -1.06 9.44 -28.30
C GLY A 420 0.16 9.19 -27.40
N LEU A 421 0.15 8.15 -26.54
CA LEU A 421 1.35 7.77 -25.80
C LEU A 421 2.34 7.08 -26.76
N LYS A 422 3.47 7.72 -26.99
CA LYS A 422 4.62 7.09 -27.63
C LYS A 422 5.56 6.58 -26.55
N TRP A 423 5.87 5.30 -26.61
CA TRP A 423 6.82 4.60 -25.73
C TRP A 423 8.26 5.05 -25.99
#